data_d3f7aef3f2d12542e558b5a8876ee167
#
_entry.id   d3f7aef3f2d12542e558b5a8876ee167
#
_cell.length_a   1.000
_cell.length_b   1.000
_cell.length_c   1.000
_cell.angle_alpha   90.00
_cell.angle_beta   90.00
_cell.angle_gamma   90.00
#
_symmetry.space_group_name_H-M   'P 1'
#
loop_
_entity.id
_entity.type
_entity.pdbx_description
1 polymer ?
#
loop_
_entity_poly.entity_id
_entity_poly.type
_entity_poly.pdbx_seq_one_letter_code
_entity_poly.pdbx_strand_id
1 'polypeptide(L)'
;MSTAMANILYARVSSTEQTIEHQRIQAEQVGFTLDEVIADGGVSGVSTKLRERPQGRRLFDLLRNGDTLVVRWVDRLGRNYEDICETIREFMRRGVVIRTVINGITFDGATKDAMQRAVRDALIAFMAATAQAQAEAPKEAQRAGIAHAKANRDARAYKGRKPSYSRKQFESAQAMLGKSSSVGEIARSTGLTRQTVYRIKDDPAGAEAALATWGV
;
A
#
# COMPACT_ATOMS: atom_id res chain seq x y z
N MET A 1 -11.79 -41.20 10.19
CA MET A 1 -10.80 -40.41 10.92
C MET A 1 -11.36 -39.00 11.02
N SER A 2 -11.75 -38.59 12.24
CA SER A 2 -12.22 -37.21 12.48
C SER A 2 -11.00 -36.30 12.31
N THR A 3 -10.93 -35.55 11.22
CA THR A 3 -9.94 -34.49 11.05
C THR A 3 -10.23 -33.44 12.11
N ALA A 4 -9.29 -33.22 13.04
CA ALA A 4 -9.41 -32.12 14.00
C ALA A 4 -9.60 -30.81 13.24
N MET A 5 -10.55 -29.98 13.69
CA MET A 5 -10.79 -28.64 13.16
C MET A 5 -9.58 -27.78 13.44
N ALA A 6 -8.98 -27.19 12.43
CA ALA A 6 -7.81 -26.36 12.57
C ALA A 6 -8.18 -24.87 12.72
N ASN A 7 -7.46 -24.15 13.60
CA ASN A 7 -7.53 -22.71 13.73
C ASN A 7 -6.32 -22.08 13.06
N ILE A 8 -6.52 -21.40 11.94
CA ILE A 8 -5.45 -20.83 11.13
C ILE A 8 -5.53 -19.30 11.20
N LEU A 9 -4.48 -18.66 11.72
CA LEU A 9 -4.37 -17.21 11.71
C LEU A 9 -3.81 -16.74 10.36
N TYR A 10 -4.53 -15.85 9.70
CA TYR A 10 -3.99 -15.10 8.57
C TYR A 10 -3.60 -13.69 8.99
N ALA A 11 -2.32 -13.37 8.86
CA ALA A 11 -1.77 -12.05 9.12
C ALA A 11 -1.29 -11.38 7.81
N ARG A 12 -1.42 -10.06 7.75
CA ARG A 12 -0.81 -9.25 6.69
C ARG A 12 -0.05 -8.10 7.33
N VAL A 13 1.21 -7.99 6.97
CA VAL A 13 2.11 -6.98 7.53
C VAL A 13 2.77 -6.18 6.42
N SER A 14 2.89 -4.87 6.62
CA SER A 14 3.60 -3.97 5.72
C SER A 14 5.12 -4.00 5.93
N SER A 15 5.58 -4.39 7.14
CA SER A 15 6.99 -4.53 7.51
C SER A 15 7.15 -5.35 8.79
N THR A 16 8.17 -6.24 8.81
CA THR A 16 8.81 -6.94 9.91
C THR A 16 8.05 -8.06 10.67
N GLU A 17 8.84 -9.08 11.07
CA GLU A 17 8.46 -10.25 11.88
C GLU A 17 7.76 -9.89 13.21
N GLN A 18 8.16 -8.79 13.84
CA GLN A 18 7.54 -8.30 15.09
C GLN A 18 6.04 -8.06 14.98
N THR A 19 5.54 -7.66 13.80
CA THR A 19 4.11 -7.38 13.61
C THR A 19 3.28 -8.67 13.45
N ILE A 20 3.86 -9.76 12.94
CA ILE A 20 3.19 -11.07 12.83
C ILE A 20 3.04 -11.66 14.24
N GLU A 21 4.12 -11.66 15.00
CA GLU A 21 4.13 -12.15 16.37
C GLU A 21 3.12 -11.40 17.25
N HIS A 22 3.04 -10.08 17.10
CA HIS A 22 2.04 -9.27 17.82
C HIS A 22 0.60 -9.67 17.46
N GLN A 23 0.30 -9.95 16.18
CA GLN A 23 -1.04 -10.42 15.79
C GLN A 23 -1.35 -11.83 16.33
N ARG A 24 -0.33 -12.71 16.40
CA ARG A 24 -0.44 -14.03 17.03
C ARG A 24 -0.77 -13.91 18.50
N ILE A 25 0.01 -13.14 19.25
CA ILE A 25 -0.20 -12.91 20.68
C ILE A 25 -1.61 -12.31 20.93
N GLN A 26 -2.06 -11.34 20.14
CA GLN A 26 -3.40 -10.79 20.28
C GLN A 26 -4.50 -11.84 20.09
N ALA A 27 -4.35 -12.76 19.12
CA ALA A 27 -5.30 -13.83 18.90
C ALA A 27 -5.31 -14.82 20.08
N GLU A 28 -4.14 -15.20 20.61
CA GLU A 28 -4.01 -16.08 21.76
C GLU A 28 -4.59 -15.45 23.05
N GLN A 29 -4.40 -14.15 23.26
CA GLN A 29 -4.95 -13.40 24.39
C GLN A 29 -6.48 -13.38 24.42
N VAL A 30 -7.14 -13.41 23.28
CA VAL A 30 -8.61 -13.50 23.20
C VAL A 30 -9.12 -14.95 23.14
N GLY A 31 -8.23 -15.93 23.42
CA GLY A 31 -8.58 -17.33 23.64
C GLY A 31 -8.50 -18.24 22.41
N PHE A 32 -7.82 -17.83 21.33
CA PHE A 32 -7.56 -18.74 20.22
C PHE A 32 -6.35 -19.62 20.49
N THR A 33 -6.50 -20.94 20.31
CA THR A 33 -5.38 -21.87 20.15
C THR A 33 -5.13 -21.99 18.65
N LEU A 34 -3.97 -21.53 18.18
CA LEU A 34 -3.63 -21.47 16.76
C LEU A 34 -2.81 -22.70 16.37
N ASP A 35 -3.23 -23.39 15.32
CA ASP A 35 -2.51 -24.54 14.75
C ASP A 35 -1.48 -24.11 13.71
N GLU A 36 -1.80 -23.06 12.93
CA GLU A 36 -0.90 -22.48 11.92
C GLU A 36 -1.06 -20.97 11.84
N VAL A 37 0.05 -20.28 11.51
CA VAL A 37 0.07 -18.85 11.21
C VAL A 37 0.56 -18.66 9.78
N ILE A 38 -0.29 -18.09 8.94
CA ILE A 38 0.01 -17.78 7.55
C ILE A 38 0.09 -16.27 7.40
N ALA A 39 1.20 -15.76 6.86
CA ALA A 39 1.42 -14.33 6.77
C ALA A 39 1.96 -13.87 5.42
N ASP A 40 1.37 -12.80 4.89
CA ASP A 40 1.90 -12.07 3.75
C ASP A 40 2.64 -10.81 4.22
N GLY A 41 3.92 -10.70 3.90
CA GLY A 41 4.78 -9.55 4.18
C GLY A 41 4.98 -8.67 2.94
N GLY A 42 4.97 -7.34 3.14
CA GLY A 42 5.24 -6.38 2.06
C GLY A 42 4.15 -6.27 0.97
N VAL A 43 3.02 -6.98 1.13
CA VAL A 43 1.94 -7.00 0.14
C VAL A 43 0.91 -5.93 0.46
N SER A 44 0.58 -5.09 -0.52
CA SER A 44 -0.44 -4.05 -0.38
C SER A 44 -1.83 -4.66 -0.17
N GLY A 45 -2.50 -4.28 0.92
CA GLY A 45 -3.87 -4.70 1.21
C GLY A 45 -4.92 -4.09 0.31
N VAL A 46 -4.61 -2.99 -0.39
CA VAL A 46 -5.56 -2.23 -1.22
C VAL A 46 -5.40 -2.42 -2.71
N SER A 47 -4.33 -3.09 -3.16
CA SER A 47 -4.08 -3.33 -4.59
C SER A 47 -4.20 -4.79 -5.00
N THR A 48 -4.10 -5.74 -4.05
CA THR A 48 -3.98 -7.18 -4.35
C THR A 48 -5.08 -7.98 -3.67
N LYS A 49 -5.84 -8.77 -4.45
CA LYS A 49 -6.84 -9.72 -3.92
C LYS A 49 -6.18 -10.77 -3.03
N LEU A 50 -6.92 -11.30 -2.06
CA LEU A 50 -6.39 -12.35 -1.18
C LEU A 50 -5.85 -13.55 -1.97
N ARG A 51 -6.57 -13.98 -3.01
CA ARG A 51 -6.19 -15.11 -3.87
C ARG A 51 -4.92 -14.87 -4.70
N GLU A 52 -4.54 -13.61 -4.91
CA GLU A 52 -3.35 -13.20 -5.66
C GLU A 52 -2.12 -13.04 -4.75
N ARG A 53 -2.32 -13.00 -3.43
CA ARG A 53 -1.23 -12.91 -2.46
C ARG A 53 -0.55 -14.27 -2.30
N PRO A 54 0.78 -14.34 -2.21
CA PRO A 54 1.52 -15.61 -2.14
C PRO A 54 1.04 -16.56 -1.04
N GLN A 55 0.84 -16.03 0.16
CA GLN A 55 0.38 -16.82 1.30
C GLN A 55 -1.16 -16.82 1.41
N GLY A 56 -1.82 -15.73 1.05
CA GLY A 56 -3.28 -15.66 1.00
C GLY A 56 -3.90 -16.71 0.10
N ARG A 57 -3.26 -17.02 -1.05
CA ARG A 57 -3.67 -18.09 -1.95
C ARG A 57 -3.69 -19.45 -1.27
N ARG A 58 -2.70 -19.76 -0.42
CA ARG A 58 -2.62 -21.04 0.31
C ARG A 58 -3.83 -21.31 1.19
N LEU A 59 -4.50 -20.26 1.71
CA LEU A 59 -5.70 -20.42 2.52
C LEU A 59 -6.82 -21.14 1.75
N PHE A 60 -6.92 -20.91 0.44
CA PHE A 60 -7.95 -21.56 -0.40
C PHE A 60 -7.67 -23.03 -0.64
N ASP A 61 -6.42 -23.46 -0.53
CA ASP A 61 -6.01 -24.87 -0.68
C ASP A 61 -6.01 -25.61 0.66
N LEU A 62 -5.73 -24.89 1.75
CA LEU A 62 -5.51 -25.47 3.08
C LEU A 62 -6.81 -25.60 3.88
N LEU A 63 -7.64 -24.54 3.91
CA LEU A 63 -8.85 -24.48 4.72
C LEU A 63 -9.94 -25.43 4.20
N ARG A 64 -10.47 -26.24 5.12
CA ARG A 64 -11.48 -27.26 4.87
C ARG A 64 -12.75 -26.97 5.66
N ASN A 65 -13.81 -27.73 5.39
CA ASN A 65 -15.06 -27.68 6.15
C ASN A 65 -14.79 -27.94 7.64
N GLY A 66 -15.26 -27.04 8.47
CA GLY A 66 -15.09 -27.08 9.93
C GLY A 66 -13.89 -26.28 10.44
N ASP A 67 -12.90 -25.97 9.60
CA ASP A 67 -11.75 -25.14 10.02
C ASP A 67 -12.16 -23.70 10.35
N THR A 68 -11.38 -23.05 11.21
CA THR A 68 -11.57 -21.65 11.57
C THR A 68 -10.44 -20.80 10.99
N LEU A 69 -10.81 -19.82 10.17
CA LEU A 69 -9.93 -18.74 9.71
C LEU A 69 -10.00 -17.58 10.69
N VAL A 70 -8.92 -17.37 11.43
CA VAL A 70 -8.77 -16.24 12.35
C VAL A 70 -8.10 -15.08 11.62
N VAL A 71 -8.67 -13.89 11.69
CA VAL A 71 -8.09 -12.66 11.13
C VAL A 71 -8.18 -11.53 12.15
N ARG A 72 -7.20 -10.63 12.15
CA ARG A 72 -7.26 -9.47 13.04
C ARG A 72 -8.51 -8.64 12.78
N TRP A 73 -8.79 -8.34 11.51
CA TRP A 73 -9.96 -7.62 11.02
C TRP A 73 -10.28 -8.06 9.59
N VAL A 74 -11.49 -7.79 9.10
CA VAL A 74 -11.95 -8.23 7.75
C VAL A 74 -11.18 -7.59 6.60
N ASP A 75 -10.52 -6.44 6.80
CA ASP A 75 -9.66 -5.78 5.81
C ASP A 75 -8.47 -6.65 5.35
N ARG A 76 -8.16 -7.71 6.09
CA ARG A 76 -7.14 -8.69 5.70
C ARG A 76 -7.61 -9.55 4.52
N LEU A 77 -8.93 -9.73 4.35
CA LEU A 77 -9.54 -10.68 3.42
C LEU A 77 -9.76 -10.13 2.00
N GLY A 78 -9.54 -8.83 1.77
CA GLY A 78 -9.71 -8.24 0.44
C GLY A 78 -9.02 -6.89 0.31
N ARG A 79 -9.09 -6.30 -0.88
CA ARG A 79 -8.58 -4.97 -1.20
C ARG A 79 -9.64 -3.87 -1.09
N ASN A 80 -10.91 -4.23 -1.23
CA ASN A 80 -12.06 -3.34 -1.17
C ASN A 80 -13.30 -4.08 -0.63
N TYR A 81 -14.42 -3.35 -0.51
CA TYR A 81 -15.70 -3.87 -0.05
C TYR A 81 -16.11 -5.17 -0.75
N GLU A 82 -16.10 -5.18 -2.08
CA GLU A 82 -16.58 -6.29 -2.89
C GLU A 82 -15.73 -7.55 -2.69
N ASP A 83 -14.40 -7.40 -2.76
CA ASP A 83 -13.45 -8.50 -2.54
C ASP A 83 -13.58 -9.13 -1.14
N ILE A 84 -13.80 -8.29 -0.10
CA ILE A 84 -13.99 -8.75 1.29
C ILE A 84 -15.28 -9.59 1.38
N CYS A 85 -16.39 -9.06 0.86
CA CYS A 85 -17.67 -9.76 0.86
C CYS A 85 -17.61 -11.08 0.09
N GLU A 86 -16.98 -11.08 -1.08
CA GLU A 86 -16.81 -12.27 -1.92
C GLU A 86 -15.98 -13.34 -1.20
N THR A 87 -14.84 -12.95 -0.62
CA THR A 87 -13.96 -13.85 0.11
C THR A 87 -14.64 -14.48 1.32
N ILE A 88 -15.36 -13.69 2.14
CA ILE A 88 -16.10 -14.20 3.30
C ILE A 88 -17.16 -15.20 2.84
N ARG A 89 -17.96 -14.86 1.83
CA ARG A 89 -19.00 -15.75 1.30
C ARG A 89 -18.42 -17.04 0.71
N GLU A 90 -17.26 -16.97 0.07
CA GLU A 90 -16.59 -18.15 -0.48
C GLU A 90 -16.16 -19.11 0.60
N PHE A 91 -15.45 -18.64 1.63
CA PHE A 91 -15.05 -19.50 2.75
C PHE A 91 -16.23 -20.07 3.51
N MET A 92 -17.27 -19.28 3.73
CA MET A 92 -18.49 -19.78 4.36
C MET A 92 -19.19 -20.86 3.53
N ARG A 93 -19.24 -20.75 2.19
CA ARG A 93 -19.77 -21.81 1.32
C ARG A 93 -18.96 -23.10 1.40
N ARG A 94 -17.68 -23.03 1.73
CA ARG A 94 -16.82 -24.19 1.96
C ARG A 94 -16.93 -24.77 3.37
N GLY A 95 -17.78 -24.16 4.21
CA GLY A 95 -17.97 -24.57 5.60
C GLY A 95 -16.85 -24.10 6.54
N VAL A 96 -16.04 -23.13 6.11
CA VAL A 96 -15.04 -22.49 6.97
C VAL A 96 -15.70 -21.43 7.84
N VAL A 97 -15.38 -21.42 9.12
CA VAL A 97 -15.80 -20.38 10.07
C VAL A 97 -14.75 -19.25 10.05
N ILE A 98 -15.17 -18.01 9.90
CA ILE A 98 -14.24 -16.85 9.97
C ILE A 98 -14.47 -16.13 11.29
N ARG A 99 -13.40 -15.85 12.04
CA ARG A 99 -13.45 -15.12 13.32
C ARG A 99 -12.49 -13.95 13.33
N THR A 100 -12.98 -12.80 13.81
CA THR A 100 -12.16 -11.58 13.93
C THR A 100 -11.67 -11.42 15.37
N VAL A 101 -10.40 -11.01 15.51
CA VAL A 101 -9.75 -10.81 16.82
C VAL A 101 -10.26 -9.53 17.52
N ILE A 102 -10.36 -8.42 16.78
CA ILE A 102 -10.62 -7.09 17.39
C ILE A 102 -11.99 -7.01 18.06
N ASN A 103 -13.04 -7.56 17.46
CA ASN A 103 -14.42 -7.41 17.92
C ASN A 103 -15.17 -8.74 18.09
N GLY A 104 -14.47 -9.89 18.02
CA GLY A 104 -15.03 -11.20 18.29
C GLY A 104 -16.14 -11.64 17.33
N ILE A 105 -16.25 -11.02 16.14
CA ILE A 105 -17.33 -11.38 15.19
C ILE A 105 -17.02 -12.72 14.55
N THR A 106 -18.07 -13.54 14.44
CA THR A 106 -18.02 -14.86 13.81
C THR A 106 -18.92 -14.88 12.58
N PHE A 107 -18.37 -15.31 11.45
CA PHE A 107 -19.10 -15.58 10.22
C PHE A 107 -19.14 -17.09 10.01
N ASP A 108 -20.28 -17.69 10.32
CA ASP A 108 -20.53 -19.12 10.15
C ASP A 108 -21.57 -19.34 9.05
N GLY A 109 -21.20 -20.15 8.04
CA GLY A 109 -22.07 -20.52 6.92
C GLY A 109 -23.10 -21.59 7.25
N ALA A 110 -22.95 -22.28 8.38
CA ALA A 110 -23.76 -23.46 8.72
C ALA A 110 -25.20 -23.14 9.17
N THR A 111 -25.49 -21.88 9.54
CA THR A 111 -26.85 -21.52 10.02
C THR A 111 -27.91 -21.71 8.93
N LYS A 112 -29.01 -22.38 9.32
CA LYS A 112 -30.17 -22.60 8.45
C LYS A 112 -31.28 -21.56 8.65
N ASP A 113 -31.23 -20.77 9.72
CA ASP A 113 -32.22 -19.74 10.04
C ASP A 113 -32.11 -18.57 9.06
N ALA A 114 -33.25 -18.21 8.44
CA ALA A 114 -33.32 -17.15 7.43
C ALA A 114 -33.01 -15.77 8.03
N MET A 115 -33.47 -15.49 9.26
CA MET A 115 -33.21 -14.23 9.94
C MET A 115 -31.70 -14.09 10.30
N GLN A 116 -31.10 -15.15 10.84
CA GLN A 116 -29.69 -15.14 11.15
C GLN A 116 -28.82 -14.97 9.89
N ARG A 117 -29.21 -15.59 8.77
CA ARG A 117 -28.55 -15.38 7.48
C ARG A 117 -28.63 -13.93 7.03
N ALA A 118 -29.82 -13.30 7.13
CA ALA A 118 -30.00 -11.89 6.76
C ALA A 118 -29.16 -10.95 7.64
N VAL A 119 -29.16 -11.17 8.96
CA VAL A 119 -28.34 -10.40 9.91
C VAL A 119 -26.86 -10.55 9.58
N ARG A 120 -26.38 -11.76 9.34
CA ARG A 120 -25.00 -12.04 8.93
C ARG A 120 -24.63 -11.31 7.65
N ASP A 121 -25.47 -11.37 6.62
CA ASP A 121 -25.21 -10.73 5.33
C ASP A 121 -25.19 -9.20 5.47
N ALA A 122 -26.05 -8.63 6.32
CA ALA A 122 -26.03 -7.21 6.66
C ALA A 122 -24.74 -6.82 7.42
N LEU A 123 -24.30 -7.65 8.36
CA LEU A 123 -23.02 -7.43 9.07
C LEU A 123 -21.82 -7.50 8.14
N ILE A 124 -21.78 -8.46 7.22
CA ILE A 124 -20.72 -8.54 6.21
C ILE A 124 -20.67 -7.24 5.39
N ALA A 125 -21.83 -6.77 4.93
CA ALA A 125 -21.92 -5.54 4.15
C ALA A 125 -21.47 -4.32 4.96
N PHE A 126 -21.94 -4.17 6.18
CA PHE A 126 -21.58 -3.06 7.07
C PHE A 126 -20.07 -3.04 7.38
N MET A 127 -19.50 -4.19 7.75
CA MET A 127 -18.08 -4.28 8.09
C MET A 127 -17.15 -4.02 6.90
N ALA A 128 -17.53 -4.53 5.72
CA ALA A 128 -16.77 -4.27 4.52
C ALA A 128 -16.81 -2.79 4.12
N ALA A 129 -17.97 -2.13 4.25
CA ALA A 129 -18.10 -0.70 4.00
C ALA A 129 -17.27 0.14 4.98
N THR A 130 -17.27 -0.19 6.27
CA THR A 130 -16.44 0.49 7.27
C THR A 130 -14.94 0.28 7.03
N ALA A 131 -14.54 -0.93 6.66
CA ALA A 131 -13.15 -1.23 6.31
C ALA A 131 -12.69 -0.43 5.08
N GLN A 132 -13.55 -0.27 4.08
CA GLN A 132 -13.28 0.54 2.90
C GLN A 132 -13.16 2.03 3.27
N ALA A 133 -14.09 2.58 4.03
CA ALA A 133 -14.05 3.98 4.47
C ALA A 133 -12.75 4.28 5.23
N GLN A 134 -12.33 3.38 6.13
CA GLN A 134 -11.06 3.50 6.85
C GLN A 134 -9.83 3.45 5.94
N ALA A 135 -9.88 2.74 4.81
CA ALA A 135 -8.79 2.68 3.84
C ALA A 135 -8.75 3.91 2.91
N GLU A 136 -9.88 4.56 2.69
CA GLU A 136 -10.01 5.74 1.82
C GLU A 136 -9.64 7.05 2.53
N ALA A 137 -9.99 7.22 3.79
CA ALA A 137 -9.73 8.43 4.55
C ALA A 137 -8.24 8.90 4.53
N PRO A 138 -7.23 8.03 4.73
CA PRO A 138 -5.83 8.44 4.61
C PRO A 138 -5.44 8.87 3.20
N LYS A 139 -6.03 8.27 2.15
CA LYS A 139 -5.76 8.62 0.75
C LYS A 139 -6.32 10.01 0.42
N GLU A 140 -7.50 10.35 0.93
CA GLU A 140 -8.08 11.68 0.75
C GLU A 140 -7.25 12.73 1.48
N ALA A 141 -6.85 12.48 2.72
CA ALA A 141 -5.97 13.37 3.46
C ALA A 141 -4.62 13.57 2.74
N GLN A 142 -4.04 12.50 2.19
CA GLN A 142 -2.82 12.57 1.39
C GLN A 142 -3.02 13.40 0.12
N ARG A 143 -4.12 13.17 -0.63
CA ARG A 143 -4.46 13.95 -1.84
C ARG A 143 -4.65 15.44 -1.52
N ALA A 144 -5.36 15.75 -0.44
CA ALA A 144 -5.54 17.12 0.02
C ALA A 144 -4.21 17.77 0.40
N GLY A 145 -3.33 17.05 1.11
CA GLY A 145 -1.98 17.50 1.45
C GLY A 145 -1.13 17.77 0.22
N ILE A 146 -1.18 16.88 -0.78
CA ILE A 146 -0.48 17.06 -2.06
C ILE A 146 -1.03 18.28 -2.82
N ALA A 147 -2.35 18.45 -2.88
CA ALA A 147 -2.98 19.58 -3.54
C ALA A 147 -2.60 20.89 -2.87
N HIS A 148 -2.64 20.96 -1.54
CA HIS A 148 -2.22 22.12 -0.76
C HIS A 148 -0.73 22.44 -0.99
N ALA A 149 0.15 21.45 -0.97
CA ALA A 149 1.58 21.64 -1.20
C ALA A 149 1.90 22.09 -2.64
N LYS A 150 1.13 21.61 -3.64
CA LYS A 150 1.25 22.08 -5.04
C LYS A 150 0.75 23.50 -5.22
N ALA A 151 -0.32 23.90 -4.53
CA ALA A 151 -0.85 25.26 -4.58
C ALA A 151 0.11 26.25 -3.91
N ASN A 152 0.88 25.82 -2.93
CA ASN A 152 1.84 26.62 -2.18
C ASN A 152 3.20 26.57 -2.92
N ARG A 153 3.44 27.51 -3.86
CA ARG A 153 4.63 27.56 -4.74
C ARG A 153 5.95 27.59 -3.98
N ASP A 154 5.95 27.95 -2.70
CA ASP A 154 7.15 27.94 -1.83
C ASP A 154 7.49 26.58 -1.23
N ALA A 155 6.62 25.57 -1.39
CA ALA A 155 6.88 24.24 -0.90
C ALA A 155 8.04 23.58 -1.66
N ARG A 156 9.16 23.36 -0.98
CA ARG A 156 10.37 22.69 -1.53
C ARG A 156 10.09 21.35 -2.21
N ALA A 157 9.08 20.63 -1.71
CA ALA A 157 8.74 19.28 -2.16
C ALA A 157 8.34 19.17 -3.65
N TYR A 158 7.86 20.26 -4.27
CA TYR A 158 7.34 20.24 -5.64
C TYR A 158 8.12 21.13 -6.62
N LYS A 159 9.27 21.66 -6.20
CA LYS A 159 10.17 22.45 -7.07
C LYS A 159 11.00 21.59 -8.03
N GLY A 160 10.85 20.27 -7.97
CA GLY A 160 11.70 19.34 -8.71
C GLY A 160 13.11 19.23 -8.11
N ARG A 161 14.04 18.65 -8.87
CA ARG A 161 15.42 18.51 -8.45
C ARG A 161 16.13 19.86 -8.52
N LYS A 162 16.78 20.28 -7.43
CA LYS A 162 17.59 21.49 -7.42
C LYS A 162 18.67 21.43 -8.51
N PRO A 163 18.84 22.50 -9.32
CA PRO A 163 19.93 22.58 -10.30
C PRO A 163 21.29 22.37 -9.63
N SER A 164 22.17 21.61 -10.28
CA SER A 164 23.55 21.36 -9.83
C SER A 164 24.52 22.45 -10.31
N TYR A 165 24.00 23.58 -10.74
CA TYR A 165 24.73 24.73 -11.25
C TYR A 165 24.12 26.03 -10.75
N SER A 166 24.95 27.06 -10.62
CA SER A 166 24.52 28.42 -10.29
C SER A 166 24.16 29.23 -11.53
N ARG A 167 23.48 30.37 -11.35
CA ARG A 167 23.17 31.31 -12.44
C ARG A 167 24.44 31.74 -13.16
N LYS A 168 25.52 32.07 -12.43
CA LYS A 168 26.80 32.46 -13.03
C LYS A 168 27.41 31.36 -13.92
N GLN A 169 27.35 30.12 -13.48
CA GLN A 169 27.84 28.97 -14.28
C GLN A 169 26.95 28.74 -15.53
N PHE A 170 25.65 28.92 -15.42
CA PHE A 170 24.71 28.83 -16.54
C PHE A 170 24.99 29.89 -17.60
N GLU A 171 25.10 31.17 -17.19
CA GLU A 171 25.41 32.29 -18.10
C GLU A 171 26.76 32.11 -18.79
N SER A 172 27.79 31.69 -18.03
CA SER A 172 29.13 31.40 -18.59
C SER A 172 29.07 30.26 -19.61
N ALA A 173 28.32 29.19 -19.31
CA ALA A 173 28.15 28.07 -20.24
C ALA A 173 27.41 28.48 -21.51
N GLN A 174 26.34 29.28 -21.39
CA GLN A 174 25.62 29.82 -22.54
C GLN A 174 26.47 30.74 -23.43
N ALA A 175 27.23 31.65 -22.80
CA ALA A 175 28.14 32.55 -23.54
C ALA A 175 29.20 31.79 -24.34
N MET A 176 29.74 30.70 -23.77
CA MET A 176 30.70 29.84 -24.45
C MET A 176 30.09 28.96 -25.54
N LEU A 177 28.84 28.48 -25.33
CA LEU A 177 28.08 27.78 -26.37
C LEU A 177 27.81 28.68 -27.58
N GLY A 178 27.48 29.95 -27.34
CA GLY A 178 27.31 30.96 -28.40
C GLY A 178 28.57 31.25 -29.21
N LYS A 179 29.77 31.01 -28.61
CA LYS A 179 31.07 31.12 -29.29
C LYS A 179 31.53 29.79 -29.91
N SER A 180 30.68 28.81 -30.03
CA SER A 180 30.98 27.47 -30.57
C SER A 180 32.10 26.71 -29.84
N SER A 181 32.33 27.00 -28.55
CA SER A 181 33.30 26.30 -27.73
C SER A 181 32.89 24.82 -27.53
N SER A 182 33.84 23.93 -27.42
CA SER A 182 33.59 22.52 -27.20
C SER A 182 33.02 22.26 -25.80
N VAL A 183 32.09 21.24 -25.67
CA VAL A 183 31.52 20.85 -24.37
C VAL A 183 32.57 20.53 -23.33
N GLY A 184 33.72 19.99 -23.76
CA GLY A 184 34.84 19.68 -22.86
C GLY A 184 35.53 20.93 -22.31
N GLU A 185 35.67 21.99 -23.11
CA GLU A 185 36.19 23.28 -22.66
C GLU A 185 35.24 23.98 -21.72
N ILE A 186 33.95 24.00 -22.05
CA ILE A 186 32.90 24.59 -21.21
C ILE A 186 32.88 23.90 -19.86
N ALA A 187 32.91 22.59 -19.83
CA ALA A 187 32.92 21.82 -18.59
C ALA A 187 34.11 22.16 -17.70
N ARG A 188 35.32 22.25 -18.29
CA ARG A 188 36.55 22.62 -17.56
C ARG A 188 36.51 24.05 -17.04
N SER A 189 36.06 24.99 -17.87
CA SER A 189 36.03 26.42 -17.53
C SER A 189 34.98 26.77 -16.48
N THR A 190 33.80 26.09 -16.52
CA THR A 190 32.67 26.39 -15.62
C THR A 190 32.68 25.50 -14.38
N GLY A 191 33.46 24.43 -14.34
CA GLY A 191 33.44 23.41 -13.28
C GLY A 191 32.20 22.50 -13.35
N LEU A 192 31.46 22.53 -14.43
CA LEU A 192 30.28 21.69 -14.65
C LEU A 192 30.65 20.32 -15.22
N THR A 193 29.82 19.32 -14.99
CA THR A 193 29.95 18.03 -15.69
C THR A 193 29.57 18.21 -17.17
N ARG A 194 30.20 17.42 -18.07
CA ARG A 194 29.78 17.40 -19.50
C ARG A 194 28.30 17.14 -19.68
N GLN A 195 27.73 16.27 -18.85
CA GLN A 195 26.29 15.94 -18.89
C GLN A 195 25.40 17.14 -18.53
N THR A 196 25.84 17.97 -17.58
CA THR A 196 25.15 19.23 -17.23
C THR A 196 25.24 20.24 -18.39
N VAL A 197 26.40 20.34 -19.05
CA VAL A 197 26.58 21.20 -20.22
C VAL A 197 25.70 20.76 -21.38
N TYR A 198 25.61 19.45 -21.67
CA TYR A 198 24.67 18.95 -22.68
C TYR A 198 23.24 19.32 -22.36
N ARG A 199 22.78 19.11 -21.11
CA ARG A 199 21.42 19.48 -20.70
C ARG A 199 21.11 20.96 -20.88
N ILE A 200 22.08 21.85 -20.55
CA ILE A 200 21.94 23.30 -20.76
C ILE A 200 21.88 23.64 -22.26
N LYS A 201 22.67 22.92 -23.08
CA LYS A 201 22.70 23.09 -24.55
C LYS A 201 21.40 22.64 -25.19
N ASP A 202 20.87 21.49 -24.78
CA ASP A 202 19.69 20.86 -25.41
C ASP A 202 18.38 21.53 -24.99
N ASP A 203 18.30 22.04 -23.74
CA ASP A 203 17.13 22.77 -23.22
C ASP A 203 17.56 23.97 -22.34
N PRO A 204 18.00 25.08 -22.98
CA PRO A 204 18.41 26.28 -22.24
C PRO A 204 17.27 26.93 -21.45
N ALA A 205 16.08 26.93 -22.01
CA ALA A 205 14.89 27.54 -21.39
C ALA A 205 14.46 26.78 -20.13
N GLY A 206 14.43 25.45 -20.19
CA GLY A 206 14.16 24.62 -19.03
C GLY A 206 15.24 24.71 -17.96
N ALA A 207 16.50 24.85 -18.35
CA ALA A 207 17.61 25.05 -17.42
C ALA A 207 17.50 26.40 -16.68
N GLU A 208 17.12 27.46 -17.35
CA GLU A 208 16.89 28.79 -16.78
C GLU A 208 15.65 28.82 -15.86
N ALA A 209 14.54 28.22 -16.31
CA ALA A 209 13.33 28.08 -15.51
C ALA A 209 13.57 27.31 -14.19
N ALA A 210 14.44 26.29 -14.23
CA ALA A 210 14.85 25.57 -13.02
C ALA A 210 15.59 26.47 -12.02
N LEU A 211 16.50 27.33 -12.48
CA LEU A 211 17.19 28.31 -11.62
C LEU A 211 16.20 29.30 -11.01
N ALA A 212 15.27 29.84 -11.81
CA ALA A 212 14.23 30.76 -11.34
C ALA A 212 13.32 30.10 -10.27
N THR A 213 12.92 28.86 -10.48
CA THR A 213 12.07 28.09 -9.55
C THR A 213 12.76 27.91 -8.17
N TRP A 214 14.08 27.76 -8.15
CA TRP A 214 14.85 27.56 -6.93
C TRP A 214 15.42 28.85 -6.33
N GLY A 215 15.29 29.99 -7.03
CA GLY A 215 15.80 31.28 -6.57
C GLY A 215 17.34 31.35 -6.49
N VAL A 216 18.03 30.68 -7.42
CA VAL A 216 19.49 30.57 -7.49
C VAL A 216 20.03 30.95 -8.86
#